data_0c8f1b139e990d6c02b2d1e3a277c782
#
_entry.id   0c8f1b139e990d6c02b2d1e3a277c782
#
_cell.length_a   1.000
_cell.length_b   1.000
_cell.length_c   1.000
_cell.angle_alpha   90.00
_cell.angle_beta   90.00
_cell.angle_gamma   90.00
#
_symmetry.space_group_name_H-M   'P 1'
#
loop_
_entity.id
_entity.type
_entity.pdbx_description
1 polymer ?
#
loop_
_entity_poly.entity_id
_entity_poly.type
_entity_poly.pdbx_seq_one_letter_code
_entity_poly.pdbx_strand_id
1 'polypeptide(L)' 'GEQYQNTTNAQEKKKIEAELRKVLAEIYDLRLAEMKIRVNHVEKRLSLVKEELTKYEKDKNGVIESWFKQLTGQETYKEF' A
#
# COMPACT_ATOMS: atom_id res chain seq x y z
N GLY A 1 -11.39 -0.98 -31.61
CA GLY A 1 -11.39 -2.27 -32.25
C GLY A 1 -12.03 -2.27 -33.62
N GLU A 2 -12.06 -3.41 -34.24
CA GLU A 2 -12.66 -3.59 -35.57
C GLU A 2 -14.11 -3.15 -35.61
N GLN A 3 -14.87 -3.46 -34.58
CA GLN A 3 -16.29 -3.13 -34.51
C GLN A 3 -16.49 -1.62 -34.60
N TYR A 4 -15.65 -0.86 -33.89
CA TYR A 4 -15.72 0.59 -33.92
C TYR A 4 -15.36 1.14 -35.30
N GLN A 5 -14.30 0.63 -35.90
CA GLN A 5 -13.82 1.09 -37.21
C GLN A 5 -14.77 0.79 -38.34
N ASN A 6 -15.47 -0.33 -38.28
CA ASN A 6 -16.37 -0.78 -39.37
C ASN A 6 -17.78 -0.24 -39.24
N THR A 7 -18.10 0.41 -38.13
CA THR A 7 -19.43 0.98 -37.92
C THR A 7 -19.61 2.24 -38.73
N THR A 8 -20.64 2.25 -39.60
CA THR A 8 -21.00 3.42 -40.38
C THR A 8 -22.11 4.23 -39.70
N ASN A 9 -22.78 3.64 -38.70
CA ASN A 9 -23.87 4.28 -37.96
C ASN A 9 -23.32 5.12 -36.81
N ALA A 10 -23.56 6.43 -36.86
CA ALA A 10 -23.09 7.36 -35.84
C ALA A 10 -23.68 7.06 -34.46
N GLN A 11 -24.89 6.55 -34.39
CA GLN A 11 -25.52 6.20 -33.11
C GLN A 11 -24.86 5.00 -32.48
N GLU A 12 -24.46 4.02 -33.22
CA GLU A 12 -23.75 2.85 -32.74
C GLU A 12 -22.36 3.24 -32.20
N LYS A 13 -21.67 4.15 -32.90
CA LYS A 13 -20.39 4.67 -32.45
C LYS A 13 -20.52 5.35 -31.12
N LYS A 14 -21.51 6.20 -30.96
CA LYS A 14 -21.77 6.90 -29.71
C LYS A 14 -22.08 5.95 -28.58
N LYS A 15 -22.85 4.90 -28.88
CA LYS A 15 -23.19 3.88 -27.89
C LYS A 15 -21.94 3.15 -27.40
N ILE A 16 -21.08 2.75 -28.32
CA ILE A 16 -19.83 2.06 -27.99
C ILE A 16 -18.92 2.96 -27.16
N GLU A 17 -18.79 4.23 -27.53
CA GLU A 17 -18.01 5.20 -26.79
C GLU A 17 -18.54 5.39 -25.36
N ALA A 18 -19.85 5.47 -25.22
CA ALA A 18 -20.48 5.63 -23.91
C ALA A 18 -20.21 4.42 -23.02
N GLU A 19 -20.30 3.22 -23.58
CA GLU A 19 -20.01 2.00 -22.84
C GLU A 19 -18.55 1.92 -22.41
N LEU A 20 -17.63 2.31 -23.32
CA LEU A 20 -16.21 2.34 -23.00
C LEU A 20 -15.91 3.33 -21.87
N ARG A 21 -16.50 4.52 -21.93
CA ARG A 21 -16.32 5.53 -20.90
C ARG A 21 -16.83 5.05 -19.57
N LYS A 22 -17.93 4.34 -19.56
CA LYS A 22 -18.50 3.76 -18.35
C LYS A 22 -17.55 2.75 -17.71
N VAL A 23 -17.01 1.83 -18.52
CA VAL A 23 -16.05 0.85 -18.02
C VAL A 23 -14.79 1.53 -17.48
N LEU A 24 -14.28 2.52 -18.21
CA LEU A 24 -13.10 3.26 -17.77
C LEU A 24 -13.35 4.00 -16.46
N ALA A 25 -14.54 4.53 -16.26
CA ALA A 25 -14.91 5.16 -15.01
C ALA A 25 -14.93 4.16 -13.85
N GLU A 26 -15.42 2.97 -14.09
CA GLU A 26 -15.41 1.90 -13.09
C GLU A 26 -13.98 1.49 -12.73
N ILE A 27 -13.11 1.38 -13.72
CA ILE A 27 -11.68 1.08 -13.50
C ILE A 27 -11.03 2.19 -12.69
N TYR A 28 -11.34 3.43 -13.01
CA TYR A 28 -10.83 4.59 -12.26
C TYR A 28 -11.21 4.49 -10.78
N ASP A 29 -12.47 4.20 -10.51
CA ASP A 29 -12.95 4.10 -9.13
C ASP A 29 -12.24 2.99 -8.36
N LEU A 30 -12.02 1.85 -9.00
CA LEU A 30 -11.29 0.74 -8.38
C LEU A 30 -9.84 1.12 -8.09
N ARG A 31 -9.18 1.78 -9.02
CA ARG A 31 -7.80 2.24 -8.81
C ARG A 31 -7.70 3.26 -7.70
N LEU A 32 -8.67 4.16 -7.64
CA LEU A 32 -8.71 5.16 -6.57
C LEU A 32 -8.83 4.49 -5.21
N ALA A 33 -9.71 3.49 -5.10
CA ALA A 33 -9.87 2.73 -3.87
C ALA A 33 -8.58 2.01 -3.47
N GLU A 34 -7.90 1.39 -4.44
CA GLU A 34 -6.60 0.74 -4.20
C GLU A 34 -5.55 1.72 -3.70
N MET A 35 -5.48 2.90 -4.30
CA MET A 35 -4.51 3.92 -3.90
C MET A 35 -4.76 4.40 -2.49
N LYS A 36 -6.02 4.56 -2.10
CA LYS A 36 -6.37 4.94 -0.74
C LYS A 36 -5.93 3.89 0.28
N ILE A 37 -6.08 2.62 -0.06
CA ILE A 37 -5.62 1.52 0.78
C ILE A 37 -4.10 1.55 0.94
N ARG A 38 -3.37 1.79 -0.15
CA ARG A 38 -1.91 1.90 -0.12
C ARG A 38 -1.44 3.04 0.77
N VAL A 39 -2.08 4.19 0.63
CA VAL A 39 -1.75 5.36 1.46
C VAL A 39 -1.94 5.02 2.92
N ASN A 40 -3.03 4.36 3.25
CA ASN A 40 -3.33 3.93 4.61
C ASN A 40 -2.23 3.03 5.18
N HIS A 41 -1.78 2.06 4.38
CA HIS A 41 -0.70 1.15 4.79
C HIS A 41 0.62 1.89 5.02
N VAL A 42 0.94 2.82 4.13
CA VAL A 42 2.17 3.62 4.23
C VAL A 42 2.12 4.51 5.48
N GLU A 43 0.98 5.12 5.76
CA GLU A 43 0.80 5.95 6.94
C GLU A 43 0.97 5.15 8.22
N LYS A 44 0.42 3.95 8.28
CA LYS A 44 0.58 3.07 9.44
C LYS A 44 2.04 2.67 9.63
N ARG A 45 2.70 2.30 8.56
CA ARG A 45 4.11 1.95 8.60
C ARG A 45 4.96 3.13 9.07
N LEU A 46 4.67 4.32 8.54
CA LEU A 46 5.37 5.53 8.95
C LEU A 46 5.19 5.81 10.43
N SER A 47 3.98 5.65 10.94
CA SER A 47 3.69 5.84 12.36
C SER A 47 4.51 4.90 13.22
N LEU A 48 4.60 3.63 12.85
CA LEU A 48 5.39 2.65 13.58
C LEU A 48 6.88 2.98 13.57
N VAL A 49 7.40 3.40 12.42
CA VAL A 49 8.82 3.79 12.30
C VAL A 49 9.12 5.03 13.12
N LYS A 50 8.19 5.97 13.17
CA LYS A 50 8.34 7.17 14.01
C LYS A 50 8.40 6.82 15.49
N GLU A 51 7.57 5.87 15.93
CA GLU A 51 7.61 5.39 17.30
C GLU A 51 8.95 4.74 17.63
N GLU A 52 9.45 3.93 16.71
CA GLU A 52 10.76 3.31 16.84
C GLU A 52 11.88 4.35 16.93
N LEU A 53 11.84 5.34 16.05
CA LEU A 53 12.81 6.43 16.05
C LEU A 53 12.83 7.16 17.40
N THR A 54 11.65 7.47 17.90
CA THR A 54 11.51 8.14 19.19
C THR A 54 12.14 7.31 20.32
N LYS A 55 11.91 6.01 20.30
CA LYS A 55 12.47 5.10 21.28
C LYS A 55 14.01 5.08 21.20
N TYR A 56 14.56 5.00 20.00
CA TYR A 56 16.00 4.99 19.79
C TYR A 56 16.63 6.28 20.25
N GLU A 57 15.99 7.40 20.01
CA GLU A 57 16.51 8.70 20.42
C GLU A 57 16.49 8.92 21.93
N LYS A 58 15.47 8.39 22.60
CA LYS A 58 15.25 8.63 24.01
C LYS A 58 15.88 7.60 24.93
N ASP A 59 16.07 6.39 24.47
CA ASP A 59 16.50 5.28 25.30
C ASP A 59 17.63 4.48 24.66
N LYS A 60 18.74 5.16 24.46
CA LYS A 60 19.94 4.55 23.89
C LYS A 60 20.38 3.31 24.66
N ASN A 61 20.45 3.42 25.97
CA ASN A 61 20.96 2.33 26.80
C ASN A 61 20.02 1.12 26.79
N GLY A 62 18.72 1.37 26.85
CA GLY A 62 17.75 0.29 26.77
C GLY A 62 17.79 -0.46 25.45
N VAL A 63 17.95 0.28 24.34
CA VAL A 63 18.07 -0.33 23.03
C VAL A 63 19.34 -1.17 22.92
N ILE A 64 20.46 -0.63 23.37
CA ILE A 64 21.74 -1.35 23.36
C ILE A 64 21.65 -2.61 24.22
N GLU A 65 21.04 -2.51 25.38
CA GLU A 65 20.85 -3.65 26.27
C GLU A 65 20.00 -4.75 25.61
N SER A 66 18.95 -4.34 24.92
CA SER A 66 18.11 -5.28 24.17
C SER A 66 18.91 -5.99 23.08
N TRP A 67 19.76 -5.28 22.35
CA TRP A 67 20.63 -5.87 21.33
C TRP A 67 21.62 -6.84 21.96
N PHE A 68 22.20 -6.45 23.08
CA PHE A 68 23.13 -7.28 23.81
C PHE A 68 22.51 -8.63 24.21
N LYS A 69 21.30 -8.58 24.73
CA LYS A 69 20.58 -9.80 25.13
C LYS A 69 20.30 -10.70 23.93
N GLN A 70 19.92 -10.11 22.81
CA GLN A 70 19.69 -10.86 21.58
C GLN A 70 20.95 -11.52 21.05
N LEU A 71 22.05 -10.78 21.05
CA LEU A 71 23.33 -11.30 20.54
C LEU A 71 23.92 -12.39 21.43
N THR A 72 23.78 -12.26 22.73
CA THR A 72 24.32 -13.24 23.67
C THR A 72 23.37 -14.41 23.94
N GLY A 73 22.10 -14.27 23.49
CA GLY A 73 21.10 -15.30 23.74
C GLY A 73 20.78 -15.50 25.22
N GLN A 74 20.93 -14.47 26.04
CA GLN A 74 20.71 -14.58 27.47
C GLN A 74 19.34 -15.09 27.86
N GLU A 75 18.33 -14.71 27.09
CA GLU A 75 16.98 -15.18 27.36
C GLU A 75 16.85 -16.68 27.17
N THR A 76 17.60 -17.23 26.23
CA THR A 76 17.66 -18.67 25.99
C THR A 76 18.49 -19.39 27.03
N TYR A 77 19.57 -18.75 27.49
CA TYR A 77 20.50 -19.35 28.47
C TYR A 77 19.96 -19.41 29.88
N LYS A 78 18.87 -18.75 30.16
CA LYS A 78 18.26 -18.82 31.51
C LYS A 78 17.88 -20.24 31.91
N GLU A 79 17.66 -21.06 30.93
CA GLU A 79 17.23 -22.44 31.16
C GLU A 79 18.40 -23.39 31.49
N PHE A 80 19.58 -22.90 31.34
CA PHE A 80 20.77 -23.62 31.72
C PHE A 80 21.24 -23.20 33.09
#